data_762199273891ea44580b564f6ce27034
#
_entry.id   762199273891ea44580b564f6ce27034
#
_cell.length_a   1.000
_cell.length_b   1.000
_cell.length_c   1.000
_cell.angle_alpha   90.00
_cell.angle_beta   90.00
_cell.angle_gamma   90.00
#
_symmetry.space_group_name_H-M   'P 1'
#
loop_
_entity.id
_entity.type
_entity.pdbx_description
1 polymer ?
#
loop_
_entity_poly.entity_id
_entity_poly.type
_entity_poly.pdbx_seq_one_letter_code
_entity_poly.pdbx_strand_id
1 'polypeptide(L)'
;MAYTEMVSVAGLSYKSAKTWVLVEPEPEEPQICVQLFGTKPEQFAFAVNAVQERVGDKLTLIDINMACPARKVITKGEGSALMKEPELAASLVEACVREARVPVTVKIRRGFAAGENTAAEFAARMEQAGAAVVAVHGRTASQLYTGEADWSTIDEVAARVGVPVIGSGDVFSAEDAARMLTETAADAVFIARGTYGNPWVFGDARALALDGVPVPERSALERIEALREHLTLLHETQPFMARGRAFSSWYLKGLPHAAAWRGRVVQCTTYEEFMALLDEAEAELAVGPDADGR
;
A
#
# COMPACT_ATOMS: atom_id res chain seq x y z
N MET A 1 1.15 10.68 -0.16
CA MET A 1 -0.07 10.41 0.63
C MET A 1 -0.07 8.94 1.02
N ALA A 2 -0.25 8.63 2.30
CA ALA A 2 -0.25 7.25 2.81
C ALA A 2 -1.67 6.75 3.06
N TYR A 3 -1.87 5.44 2.86
CA TYR A 3 -3.11 4.74 3.20
C TYR A 3 -2.91 3.92 4.47
N THR A 4 -3.94 3.84 5.30
CA THR A 4 -3.94 2.91 6.44
C THR A 4 -3.83 1.45 5.98
N GLU A 5 -3.55 0.54 6.90
CA GLU A 5 -3.94 -0.85 6.72
C GLU A 5 -5.47 -0.93 6.50
N MET A 6 -5.95 -2.08 6.00
CA MET A 6 -7.39 -2.28 5.78
C MET A 6 -8.15 -2.26 7.12
N VAL A 7 -9.09 -1.33 7.27
CA VAL A 7 -9.88 -1.10 8.47
C VAL A 7 -11.26 -1.76 8.33
N SER A 8 -11.59 -2.67 9.23
CA SER A 8 -12.89 -3.36 9.21
C SER A 8 -14.02 -2.45 9.70
N VAL A 9 -15.02 -2.18 8.85
CA VAL A 9 -16.20 -1.40 9.26
C VAL A 9 -16.99 -2.10 10.38
N ALA A 10 -17.05 -3.42 10.37
CA ALA A 10 -17.62 -4.21 11.45
C ALA A 10 -16.82 -4.05 12.75
N GLY A 11 -15.47 -4.07 12.66
CA GLY A 11 -14.59 -3.85 13.80
C GLY A 11 -14.80 -2.49 14.45
N LEU A 12 -14.96 -1.43 13.65
CA LEU A 12 -15.30 -0.09 14.14
C LEU A 12 -16.67 -0.06 14.81
N SER A 13 -17.70 -0.64 14.16
CA SER A 13 -19.07 -0.70 14.70
C SER A 13 -19.16 -1.42 16.03
N TYR A 14 -18.35 -2.47 16.21
CA TYR A 14 -18.27 -3.21 17.49
C TYR A 14 -17.28 -2.61 18.49
N LYS A 15 -16.76 -1.40 18.21
CA LYS A 15 -15.82 -0.66 19.09
C LYS A 15 -14.55 -1.43 19.44
N SER A 16 -14.02 -2.23 18.51
CA SER A 16 -12.78 -2.97 18.69
C SER A 16 -11.59 -2.02 18.83
N ALA A 17 -10.96 -1.98 20.02
CA ALA A 17 -9.78 -1.15 20.26
C ALA A 17 -8.65 -1.42 19.26
N LYS A 18 -8.44 -2.70 18.87
CA LYS A 18 -7.43 -3.09 17.89
C LYS A 18 -7.70 -2.52 16.48
N THR A 19 -8.98 -2.30 16.13
CA THR A 19 -9.34 -1.71 14.85
C THR A 19 -9.16 -0.19 14.89
N TRP A 20 -9.45 0.44 16.03
CA TRP A 20 -9.31 1.89 16.18
C TRP A 20 -7.86 2.37 16.09
N VAL A 21 -6.90 1.60 16.60
CA VAL A 21 -5.46 1.91 16.44
C VAL A 21 -5.05 2.09 14.98
N LEU A 22 -5.71 1.39 14.03
CA LEU A 22 -5.39 1.48 12.60
C LEU A 22 -5.80 2.80 11.93
N VAL A 23 -6.64 3.60 12.57
CA VAL A 23 -7.12 4.89 12.02
C VAL A 23 -6.49 6.09 12.71
N GLU A 24 -5.68 5.88 13.73
CA GLU A 24 -4.99 6.96 14.44
C GLU A 24 -3.75 7.39 13.67
N PRO A 25 -3.70 8.65 13.17
CA PRO A 25 -2.50 9.14 12.52
C PRO A 25 -1.41 9.42 13.55
N GLU A 26 -0.16 9.12 13.21
CA GLU A 26 0.97 9.57 14.02
C GLU A 26 1.02 11.12 14.06
N PRO A 27 1.62 11.71 15.12
CA PRO A 27 1.69 13.18 15.25
C PRO A 27 2.32 13.87 14.04
N GLU A 28 3.34 13.27 13.46
CA GLU A 28 4.13 13.77 12.33
C GLU A 28 3.45 13.57 10.98
N GLU A 29 2.43 12.71 10.89
CA GLU A 29 1.68 12.52 9.65
C GLU A 29 0.79 13.73 9.38
N PRO A 30 1.02 14.45 8.26
CA PRO A 30 0.21 15.62 7.93
C PRO A 30 -1.18 15.24 7.41
N GLN A 31 -1.28 14.06 6.79
CA GLN A 31 -2.46 13.59 6.07
C GLN A 31 -2.54 12.07 6.09
N ILE A 32 -3.75 11.53 6.20
CA ILE A 32 -4.01 10.10 6.17
C ILE A 32 -5.22 9.77 5.28
N CYS A 33 -5.13 8.66 4.56
CA CYS A 33 -6.24 8.07 3.81
C CYS A 33 -6.69 6.80 4.53
N VAL A 34 -7.94 6.73 4.92
CA VAL A 34 -8.46 5.55 5.64
C VAL A 34 -9.12 4.60 4.66
N GLN A 35 -8.54 3.38 4.55
CA GLN A 35 -9.09 2.34 3.69
C GLN A 35 -10.00 1.39 4.47
N LEU A 36 -11.29 1.42 4.14
CA LEU A 36 -12.35 0.62 4.77
C LEU A 36 -12.61 -0.67 3.98
N PHE A 37 -13.04 -1.74 4.67
CA PHE A 37 -13.55 -2.95 4.05
C PHE A 37 -14.71 -3.57 4.85
N GLY A 38 -15.63 -4.22 4.13
CA GLY A 38 -16.83 -4.85 4.67
C GLY A 38 -17.85 -5.11 3.57
N THR A 39 -19.12 -5.41 3.96
CA THR A 39 -20.22 -5.71 3.02
C THR A 39 -21.54 -5.05 3.39
N LYS A 40 -21.63 -4.30 4.50
CA LYS A 40 -22.89 -3.76 5.01
C LYS A 40 -22.92 -2.24 4.89
N PRO A 41 -23.81 -1.65 4.07
CA PRO A 41 -23.89 -0.20 3.88
C PRO A 41 -24.05 0.60 5.18
N GLU A 42 -24.87 0.09 6.13
CA GLU A 42 -25.07 0.74 7.43
C GLU A 42 -23.81 0.79 8.30
N GLN A 43 -22.93 -0.23 8.18
CA GLN A 43 -21.64 -0.22 8.87
C GLN A 43 -20.64 0.73 8.21
N PHE A 44 -20.67 0.89 6.89
CA PHE A 44 -19.88 1.89 6.18
C PHE A 44 -20.32 3.30 6.57
N ALA A 45 -21.62 3.61 6.57
CA ALA A 45 -22.14 4.91 7.01
C ALA A 45 -21.69 5.25 8.45
N PHE A 46 -21.80 4.30 9.37
CA PHE A 46 -21.30 4.46 10.73
C PHE A 46 -19.76 4.71 10.74
N ALA A 47 -18.99 3.89 10.01
CA ALA A 47 -17.53 3.97 10.00
C ALA A 47 -17.02 5.31 9.45
N VAL A 48 -17.64 5.82 8.37
CA VAL A 48 -17.31 7.12 7.79
C VAL A 48 -17.46 8.24 8.82
N ASN A 49 -18.62 8.33 9.49
CA ASN A 49 -18.85 9.34 10.50
C ASN A 49 -17.85 9.25 11.66
N ALA A 50 -17.65 8.02 12.18
CA ALA A 50 -16.78 7.79 13.32
C ALA A 50 -15.28 8.06 12.99
N VAL A 51 -14.83 7.74 11.77
CA VAL A 51 -13.46 8.04 11.29
C VAL A 51 -13.27 9.55 11.13
N GLN A 52 -14.22 10.26 10.54
CA GLN A 52 -14.16 11.72 10.39
C GLN A 52 -14.06 12.43 11.75
N GLU A 53 -14.82 11.98 12.73
CA GLU A 53 -14.74 12.53 14.09
C GLU A 53 -13.40 12.22 14.77
N ARG A 54 -12.82 11.04 14.53
CA ARG A 54 -11.58 10.59 15.18
C ARG A 54 -10.34 11.21 14.57
N VAL A 55 -10.26 11.24 13.24
CA VAL A 55 -9.07 11.69 12.48
C VAL A 55 -9.05 13.21 12.29
N GLY A 56 -10.23 13.83 12.18
CA GLY A 56 -10.36 15.27 12.01
C GLY A 56 -9.74 15.77 10.70
N ASP A 57 -9.07 16.92 10.76
CA ASP A 57 -8.52 17.63 9.59
C ASP A 57 -7.38 16.89 8.87
N LYS A 58 -6.79 15.86 9.50
CA LYS A 58 -5.78 15.02 8.85
C LYS A 58 -6.39 14.03 7.85
N LEU A 59 -7.70 13.77 7.90
CA LEU A 59 -8.37 12.86 6.98
C LEU A 59 -8.48 13.49 5.58
N THR A 60 -7.81 12.90 4.59
CA THR A 60 -7.80 13.40 3.22
C THR A 60 -8.88 12.76 2.36
N LEU A 61 -9.07 11.45 2.50
CA LEU A 61 -10.09 10.68 1.79
C LEU A 61 -10.45 9.41 2.54
N ILE A 62 -11.58 8.83 2.16
CA ILE A 62 -11.99 7.48 2.55
C ILE A 62 -11.93 6.60 1.31
N ASP A 63 -11.22 5.48 1.41
CA ASP A 63 -11.10 4.51 0.34
C ASP A 63 -11.84 3.21 0.68
N ILE A 64 -12.50 2.61 -0.31
CA ILE A 64 -13.19 1.33 -0.13
C ILE A 64 -12.37 0.23 -0.81
N ASN A 65 -11.93 -0.76 -0.02
CA ASN A 65 -11.19 -1.89 -0.54
C ASN A 65 -12.10 -2.88 -1.26
N MET A 66 -11.94 -2.95 -2.58
CA MET A 66 -12.57 -3.94 -3.47
C MET A 66 -11.51 -4.75 -4.23
N ALA A 67 -10.29 -4.83 -3.66
CA ALA A 67 -9.12 -5.43 -4.33
C ALA A 67 -8.45 -6.56 -3.55
N CYS A 68 -8.67 -6.68 -2.24
CA CYS A 68 -7.99 -7.68 -1.40
C CYS A 68 -8.39 -9.11 -1.78
N PRO A 69 -7.44 -9.97 -2.22
CA PRO A 69 -7.74 -11.34 -2.63
C PRO A 69 -7.57 -12.35 -1.49
N ALA A 70 -7.25 -11.90 -0.28
CA ALA A 70 -6.97 -12.80 0.84
C ALA A 70 -8.17 -13.68 1.16
N ARG A 71 -7.95 -15.00 1.28
CA ARG A 71 -9.02 -15.99 1.49
C ARG A 71 -9.96 -15.62 2.64
N LYS A 72 -9.40 -15.16 3.78
CA LYS A 72 -10.19 -14.77 4.96
C LYS A 72 -11.11 -13.55 4.72
N VAL A 73 -10.83 -12.76 3.68
CA VAL A 73 -11.63 -11.59 3.26
C VAL A 73 -12.68 -12.03 2.25
N ILE A 74 -12.26 -12.65 1.16
CA ILE A 74 -13.18 -13.03 0.07
C ILE A 74 -14.24 -14.06 0.47
N THR A 75 -13.97 -14.94 1.44
CA THR A 75 -14.96 -15.90 1.97
C THR A 75 -16.13 -15.23 2.71
N LYS A 76 -15.97 -13.96 3.11
CA LYS A 76 -17.01 -13.14 3.71
C LYS A 76 -17.73 -12.24 2.71
N GLY A 77 -17.40 -12.33 1.43
CA GLY A 77 -17.93 -11.45 0.39
C GLY A 77 -17.24 -10.07 0.34
N GLU A 78 -16.17 -9.87 1.11
CA GLU A 78 -15.46 -8.60 1.25
C GLU A 78 -14.30 -8.48 0.24
N GLY A 79 -13.72 -7.29 0.13
CA GLY A 79 -12.56 -7.04 -0.73
C GLY A 79 -12.86 -7.34 -2.20
N SER A 80 -11.99 -8.09 -2.88
CA SER A 80 -12.18 -8.40 -4.30
C SER A 80 -13.41 -9.25 -4.62
N ALA A 81 -14.05 -9.88 -3.63
CA ALA A 81 -15.31 -10.59 -3.85
C ALA A 81 -16.46 -9.64 -4.26
N LEU A 82 -16.38 -8.36 -3.88
CA LEU A 82 -17.31 -7.32 -4.29
C LEU A 82 -17.35 -7.10 -5.80
N MET A 83 -16.29 -7.43 -6.53
CA MET A 83 -16.27 -7.32 -7.99
C MET A 83 -17.27 -8.27 -8.68
N LYS A 84 -17.77 -9.29 -7.99
CA LYS A 84 -18.85 -10.17 -8.47
C LYS A 84 -20.26 -9.61 -8.20
N GLU A 85 -20.34 -8.58 -7.35
CA GLU A 85 -21.60 -8.03 -6.84
C GLU A 85 -21.61 -6.50 -7.04
N PRO A 86 -21.63 -5.99 -8.29
CA PRO A 86 -21.46 -4.57 -8.57
C PRO A 86 -22.53 -3.68 -7.92
N GLU A 87 -23.76 -4.17 -7.77
CA GLU A 87 -24.83 -3.40 -7.12
C GLU A 87 -24.63 -3.31 -5.60
N LEU A 88 -24.16 -4.37 -4.96
CA LEU A 88 -23.75 -4.30 -3.55
C LEU A 88 -22.58 -3.32 -3.39
N ALA A 89 -21.54 -3.44 -4.23
CA ALA A 89 -20.40 -2.54 -4.21
C ALA A 89 -20.83 -1.07 -4.37
N ALA A 90 -21.72 -0.78 -5.31
CA ALA A 90 -22.27 0.56 -5.51
C ALA A 90 -23.02 1.07 -4.27
N SER A 91 -23.84 0.24 -3.64
CA SER A 91 -24.57 0.62 -2.42
C SER A 91 -23.64 0.97 -1.26
N LEU A 92 -22.44 0.36 -1.18
CA LEU A 92 -21.41 0.72 -0.20
C LEU A 92 -20.81 2.10 -0.50
N VAL A 93 -20.52 2.38 -1.78
CA VAL A 93 -20.02 3.70 -2.22
C VAL A 93 -21.08 4.77 -1.91
N GLU A 94 -22.33 4.57 -2.29
CA GLU A 94 -23.44 5.49 -2.03
C GLU A 94 -23.62 5.77 -0.53
N ALA A 95 -23.49 4.74 0.31
CA ALA A 95 -23.56 4.90 1.77
C ALA A 95 -22.40 5.75 2.31
N CYS A 96 -21.18 5.54 1.80
CA CYS A 96 -20.03 6.36 2.18
C CYS A 96 -20.18 7.80 1.70
N VAL A 97 -20.51 8.01 0.43
CA VAL A 97 -20.64 9.35 -0.19
C VAL A 97 -21.67 10.21 0.54
N ARG A 98 -22.79 9.62 0.95
CA ARG A 98 -23.83 10.34 1.69
C ARG A 98 -23.34 10.91 3.02
N GLU A 99 -22.44 10.23 3.72
CA GLU A 99 -21.94 10.60 5.03
C GLU A 99 -20.60 11.33 4.99
N ALA A 100 -19.83 11.17 3.91
CA ALA A 100 -18.46 11.69 3.82
C ALA A 100 -18.41 13.21 3.60
N ARG A 101 -17.49 13.86 4.32
CA ARG A 101 -17.09 15.26 4.11
C ARG A 101 -15.82 15.39 3.26
N VAL A 102 -15.19 14.25 2.96
CA VAL A 102 -13.98 14.11 2.15
C VAL A 102 -14.28 13.22 0.95
N PRO A 103 -13.47 13.23 -0.13
CA PRO A 103 -13.68 12.35 -1.26
C PRO A 103 -13.74 10.88 -0.86
N VAL A 104 -14.64 10.13 -1.49
CA VAL A 104 -14.72 8.66 -1.38
C VAL A 104 -14.09 8.06 -2.63
N THR A 105 -13.15 7.13 -2.45
CA THR A 105 -12.44 6.45 -3.54
C THR A 105 -12.62 4.95 -3.44
N VAL A 106 -12.31 4.24 -4.52
CA VAL A 106 -12.39 2.78 -4.55
C VAL A 106 -11.08 2.19 -5.10
N LYS A 107 -10.64 1.08 -4.51
CA LYS A 107 -9.53 0.30 -5.06
C LYS A 107 -10.03 -1.04 -5.55
N ILE A 108 -9.86 -1.32 -6.86
CA ILE A 108 -10.38 -2.48 -7.57
C ILE A 108 -9.26 -3.34 -8.18
N ARG A 109 -9.63 -4.48 -8.75
CA ARG A 109 -8.78 -5.32 -9.60
C ARG A 109 -9.32 -5.38 -11.03
N ARG A 110 -8.55 -5.99 -11.95
CA ARG A 110 -8.97 -6.28 -13.33
C ARG A 110 -10.26 -7.11 -13.40
N GLY A 111 -10.46 -8.03 -12.46
CA GLY A 111 -11.61 -8.91 -12.34
C GLY A 111 -11.43 -9.85 -11.15
N PHE A 112 -12.36 -10.78 -10.95
CA PHE A 112 -12.27 -11.76 -9.86
C PHE A 112 -11.63 -13.07 -10.32
N ALA A 113 -12.14 -13.75 -11.35
CA ALA A 113 -11.63 -15.01 -11.83
C ALA A 113 -10.53 -14.86 -12.90
N ALA A 114 -9.79 -15.93 -13.14
CA ALA A 114 -8.75 -15.94 -14.18
C ALA A 114 -9.36 -15.66 -15.57
N GLY A 115 -8.71 -14.79 -16.32
CA GLY A 115 -9.17 -14.38 -17.66
C GLY A 115 -10.25 -13.31 -17.68
N GLU A 116 -10.85 -12.96 -16.54
CA GLU A 116 -11.82 -11.86 -16.48
C GLU A 116 -11.13 -10.50 -16.67
N ASN A 117 -11.86 -9.60 -17.34
CA ASN A 117 -11.55 -8.18 -17.41
C ASN A 117 -12.87 -7.40 -17.29
N THR A 118 -13.28 -7.16 -16.05
CA THR A 118 -14.53 -6.47 -15.71
C THR A 118 -14.29 -5.09 -15.11
N ALA A 119 -13.01 -4.65 -15.04
CA ALA A 119 -12.61 -3.43 -14.34
C ALA A 119 -13.30 -2.17 -14.88
N ALA A 120 -13.35 -2.00 -16.20
CA ALA A 120 -13.89 -0.80 -16.82
C ALA A 120 -15.38 -0.59 -16.51
N GLU A 121 -16.20 -1.64 -16.68
CA GLU A 121 -17.64 -1.57 -16.38
C GLU A 121 -17.89 -1.45 -14.87
N PHE A 122 -17.10 -2.15 -14.05
CA PHE A 122 -17.19 -2.03 -12.61
C PHE A 122 -16.82 -0.62 -12.13
N ALA A 123 -15.74 -0.04 -12.66
CA ALA A 123 -15.32 1.33 -12.36
C ALA A 123 -16.40 2.36 -12.71
N ALA A 124 -17.01 2.24 -13.90
CA ALA A 124 -18.12 3.11 -14.30
C ALA A 124 -19.32 3.01 -13.34
N ARG A 125 -19.63 1.82 -12.85
CA ARG A 125 -20.70 1.66 -11.84
C ARG A 125 -20.34 2.30 -10.51
N MET A 126 -19.04 2.27 -10.09
CA MET A 126 -18.57 2.93 -8.88
C MET A 126 -18.59 4.45 -9.03
N GLU A 127 -18.19 4.99 -10.18
CA GLU A 127 -18.30 6.42 -10.48
C GLU A 127 -19.75 6.88 -10.40
N GLN A 128 -20.71 6.15 -11.01
CA GLN A 128 -22.13 6.46 -10.92
C GLN A 128 -22.66 6.46 -9.49
N ALA A 129 -22.07 5.65 -8.60
CA ALA A 129 -22.37 5.63 -7.19
C ALA A 129 -21.72 6.79 -6.40
N GLY A 130 -20.89 7.60 -7.05
CA GLY A 130 -20.25 8.79 -6.50
C GLY A 130 -18.78 8.62 -6.08
N ALA A 131 -18.08 7.56 -6.51
CA ALA A 131 -16.65 7.46 -6.30
C ALA A 131 -15.92 8.59 -7.03
N ALA A 132 -15.06 9.30 -6.31
CA ALA A 132 -14.31 10.45 -6.81
C ALA A 132 -12.99 10.08 -7.49
N VAL A 133 -12.47 8.87 -7.24
CA VAL A 133 -11.23 8.32 -7.84
C VAL A 133 -11.35 6.80 -7.87
N VAL A 134 -10.80 6.17 -8.91
CA VAL A 134 -10.68 4.72 -9.01
C VAL A 134 -9.22 4.32 -9.06
N ALA A 135 -8.77 3.49 -8.11
CA ALA A 135 -7.45 2.85 -8.18
C ALA A 135 -7.60 1.42 -8.71
N VAL A 136 -6.88 1.07 -9.78
CA VAL A 136 -7.00 -0.24 -10.43
C VAL A 136 -5.69 -1.01 -10.42
N HIS A 137 -5.75 -2.28 -9.99
CA HIS A 137 -4.64 -3.22 -10.10
C HIS A 137 -4.86 -4.15 -11.29
N GLY A 138 -3.92 -4.17 -12.22
CA GLY A 138 -3.98 -4.92 -13.48
C GLY A 138 -3.93 -6.45 -13.37
N ARG A 139 -4.25 -7.04 -12.20
CA ARG A 139 -4.40 -8.49 -11.99
C ARG A 139 -5.80 -8.84 -11.53
N THR A 140 -6.26 -10.04 -11.86
CA THR A 140 -7.48 -10.60 -11.25
C THR A 140 -7.24 -11.01 -9.79
N ALA A 141 -8.30 -11.20 -9.01
CA ALA A 141 -8.19 -11.68 -7.65
C ALA A 141 -7.56 -13.08 -7.57
N SER A 142 -7.91 -13.97 -8.49
CA SER A 142 -7.39 -15.34 -8.57
C SER A 142 -5.89 -15.41 -8.89
N GLN A 143 -5.35 -14.43 -9.60
CA GLN A 143 -3.90 -14.34 -9.87
C GLN A 143 -3.09 -14.03 -8.61
N LEU A 144 -3.68 -13.47 -7.56
CA LEU A 144 -2.95 -12.95 -6.40
C LEU A 144 -1.83 -12.00 -6.83
N TYR A 145 -0.59 -12.52 -6.92
CA TYR A 145 0.63 -11.83 -7.36
C TYR A 145 1.39 -12.60 -8.44
N THR A 146 0.81 -13.67 -9.00
CA THR A 146 1.46 -14.48 -10.06
C THR A 146 1.31 -13.82 -11.43
N GLY A 147 2.23 -14.14 -12.34
CA GLY A 147 2.29 -13.50 -13.67
C GLY A 147 2.61 -12.01 -13.57
N GLU A 148 2.22 -11.23 -14.57
CA GLU A 148 2.42 -9.79 -14.66
C GLU A 148 1.10 -9.04 -14.52
N ALA A 149 1.15 -7.80 -14.03
CA ALA A 149 0.01 -6.90 -14.04
C ALA A 149 -0.20 -6.36 -15.46
N ASP A 150 -1.39 -6.53 -15.98
CA ASP A 150 -1.77 -6.01 -17.28
C ASP A 150 -2.14 -4.52 -17.17
N TRP A 151 -1.22 -3.66 -17.55
CA TRP A 151 -1.40 -2.21 -17.47
C TRP A 151 -2.42 -1.69 -18.48
N SER A 152 -2.74 -2.43 -19.57
CA SER A 152 -3.82 -2.03 -20.49
C SER A 152 -5.17 -1.88 -19.79
N THR A 153 -5.37 -2.59 -18.69
CA THR A 153 -6.56 -2.43 -17.82
C THR A 153 -6.72 -1.00 -17.29
N ILE A 154 -5.60 -0.28 -17.08
CA ILE A 154 -5.62 1.12 -16.62
C ILE A 154 -6.22 2.00 -17.73
N ASP A 155 -5.76 1.81 -18.96
CA ASP A 155 -6.24 2.56 -20.13
C ASP A 155 -7.73 2.31 -20.40
N GLU A 156 -8.16 1.04 -20.28
CA GLU A 156 -9.56 0.66 -20.45
C GLU A 156 -10.46 1.33 -19.38
N VAL A 157 -10.00 1.36 -18.12
CA VAL A 157 -10.72 2.06 -17.05
C VAL A 157 -10.74 3.56 -17.30
N ALA A 158 -9.61 4.18 -17.62
CA ALA A 158 -9.51 5.61 -17.88
C ALA A 158 -10.37 6.05 -19.08
N ALA A 159 -10.47 5.21 -20.11
CA ALA A 159 -11.37 5.48 -21.25
C ALA A 159 -12.87 5.37 -20.90
N ARG A 160 -13.20 4.75 -19.77
CA ARG A 160 -14.59 4.43 -19.40
C ARG A 160 -15.18 5.35 -18.34
N VAL A 161 -14.33 6.00 -17.52
CA VAL A 161 -14.72 6.90 -16.43
C VAL A 161 -14.25 8.32 -16.65
N GLY A 162 -14.93 9.30 -16.05
CA GLY A 162 -14.54 10.71 -16.07
C GLY A 162 -13.79 11.16 -14.81
N VAL A 163 -13.65 10.28 -13.82
CA VAL A 163 -12.88 10.55 -12.59
C VAL A 163 -11.43 10.12 -12.74
N PRO A 164 -10.48 10.69 -11.97
CA PRO A 164 -9.08 10.29 -12.03
C PRO A 164 -8.87 8.80 -11.76
N VAL A 165 -7.90 8.20 -12.46
CA VAL A 165 -7.53 6.79 -12.36
C VAL A 165 -6.12 6.65 -11.79
N ILE A 166 -5.98 5.86 -10.73
CA ILE A 166 -4.69 5.52 -10.12
C ILE A 166 -4.27 4.13 -10.59
N GLY A 167 -3.14 4.05 -11.31
CA GLY A 167 -2.57 2.79 -11.76
C GLY A 167 -1.86 2.05 -10.63
N SER A 168 -1.96 0.71 -10.61
CA SER A 168 -1.31 -0.15 -9.63
C SER A 168 -0.94 -1.51 -10.21
N GLY A 169 0.10 -2.12 -9.68
CA GLY A 169 0.60 -3.43 -10.07
C GLY A 169 1.97 -3.36 -10.70
N ASP A 170 2.91 -4.16 -10.15
CA ASP A 170 4.29 -4.31 -10.62
C ASP A 170 5.09 -2.99 -10.72
N VAL A 171 4.80 -2.06 -9.85
CA VAL A 171 5.60 -0.86 -9.65
C VAL A 171 6.57 -1.14 -8.51
N PHE A 172 7.82 -1.47 -8.86
CA PHE A 172 8.86 -1.86 -7.91
C PHE A 172 9.95 -0.80 -7.75
N SER A 173 10.00 0.17 -8.66
CA SER A 173 11.00 1.24 -8.66
C SER A 173 10.37 2.59 -9.05
N ALA A 174 11.16 3.65 -8.95
CA ALA A 174 10.78 4.97 -9.43
C ALA A 174 10.60 5.01 -10.95
N GLU A 175 11.43 4.26 -11.68
CA GLU A 175 11.34 4.11 -13.14
C GLU A 175 10.04 3.41 -13.54
N ASP A 176 9.62 2.35 -12.81
CA ASP A 176 8.33 1.70 -13.08
C ASP A 176 7.16 2.68 -12.84
N ALA A 177 7.25 3.52 -11.82
CA ALA A 177 6.24 4.53 -11.55
C ALA A 177 6.18 5.60 -12.66
N ALA A 178 7.34 6.08 -13.11
CA ALA A 178 7.43 7.03 -14.22
C ALA A 178 6.91 6.41 -15.53
N ARG A 179 7.26 5.15 -15.80
CA ARG A 179 6.75 4.41 -16.97
C ARG A 179 5.23 4.26 -16.92
N MET A 180 4.65 3.90 -15.78
CA MET A 180 3.19 3.78 -15.65
C MET A 180 2.49 5.10 -15.99
N LEU A 181 3.02 6.25 -15.55
CA LEU A 181 2.48 7.56 -15.88
C LEU A 181 2.64 7.96 -17.35
N THR A 182 3.68 7.46 -18.04
CA THR A 182 3.96 7.83 -19.43
C THR A 182 3.43 6.82 -20.45
N GLU A 183 3.31 5.55 -20.07
CA GLU A 183 2.89 4.46 -20.95
C GLU A 183 1.40 4.12 -20.79
N THR A 184 0.72 4.68 -19.78
CA THR A 184 -0.73 4.46 -19.55
C THR A 184 -1.45 5.80 -19.32
N ALA A 185 -2.79 5.74 -19.30
CA ALA A 185 -3.65 6.87 -19.00
C ALA A 185 -3.88 7.05 -17.46
N ALA A 186 -2.94 6.60 -16.61
CA ALA A 186 -3.01 6.80 -15.17
C ALA A 186 -2.73 8.26 -14.81
N ASP A 187 -3.57 8.86 -13.98
CA ASP A 187 -3.34 10.20 -13.40
C ASP A 187 -2.37 10.16 -12.23
N ALA A 188 -2.24 9.00 -11.57
CA ALA A 188 -1.34 8.77 -10.45
C ALA A 188 -0.96 7.29 -10.33
N VAL A 189 0.03 6.99 -9.47
CA VAL A 189 0.54 5.63 -9.27
C VAL A 189 0.44 5.21 -7.82
N PHE A 190 -0.05 4.00 -7.59
CA PHE A 190 -0.11 3.36 -6.28
C PHE A 190 1.06 2.38 -6.14
N ILE A 191 2.07 2.75 -5.38
CA ILE A 191 3.25 1.92 -5.12
C ILE A 191 3.02 1.12 -3.83
N ALA A 192 3.09 -0.21 -3.92
CA ALA A 192 2.92 -1.11 -2.78
C ALA A 192 4.23 -1.86 -2.48
N ARG A 193 4.44 -3.04 -3.07
CA ARG A 193 5.63 -3.86 -2.81
C ARG A 193 6.96 -3.18 -3.16
N GLY A 194 6.94 -2.18 -4.04
CA GLY A 194 8.11 -1.35 -4.37
C GLY A 194 8.66 -0.53 -3.20
N THR A 195 7.87 -0.35 -2.13
CA THR A 195 8.32 0.32 -0.90
C THR A 195 9.17 -0.57 0.00
N TYR A 196 9.20 -1.89 -0.25
CA TYR A 196 9.87 -2.85 0.63
C TYR A 196 11.40 -2.65 0.59
N GLY A 197 11.96 -2.13 1.70
CA GLY A 197 13.37 -1.77 1.79
C GLY A 197 13.78 -0.58 0.92
N ASN A 198 12.82 0.20 0.44
CA ASN A 198 13.02 1.36 -0.40
C ASN A 198 12.11 2.53 0.01
N PRO A 199 12.41 3.23 1.11
CA PRO A 199 11.59 4.35 1.57
C PRO A 199 11.66 5.56 0.64
N TRP A 200 12.69 5.67 -0.18
CA TRP A 200 12.91 6.80 -1.10
C TRP A 200 12.05 6.76 -2.35
N VAL A 201 11.43 5.61 -2.68
CA VAL A 201 10.75 5.36 -3.95
C VAL A 201 9.71 6.43 -4.32
N PHE A 202 9.02 7.03 -3.35
CA PHE A 202 8.04 8.08 -3.63
C PHE A 202 8.69 9.41 -4.02
N GLY A 203 9.76 9.80 -3.32
CA GLY A 203 10.53 11.01 -3.64
C GLY A 203 11.22 10.88 -4.99
N ASP A 204 11.88 9.74 -5.21
CA ASP A 204 12.60 9.44 -6.45
C ASP A 204 11.62 9.37 -7.64
N ALA A 205 10.48 8.68 -7.49
CA ALA A 205 9.46 8.60 -8.54
C ALA A 205 8.90 9.98 -8.90
N ARG A 206 8.62 10.81 -7.90
CA ARG A 206 8.15 12.17 -8.13
C ARG A 206 9.18 13.02 -8.86
N ALA A 207 10.44 13.01 -8.41
CA ALA A 207 11.53 13.77 -9.01
C ALA A 207 11.81 13.31 -10.45
N LEU A 208 11.80 12.00 -10.70
CA LEU A 208 11.97 11.46 -12.04
C LEU A 208 10.80 11.83 -12.97
N ALA A 209 9.57 11.64 -12.52
CA ALA A 209 8.39 11.83 -13.37
C ALA A 209 8.08 13.31 -13.66
N LEU A 210 8.29 14.21 -12.68
CA LEU A 210 7.94 15.63 -12.85
C LEU A 210 9.11 16.48 -13.31
N ASP A 211 10.33 16.20 -12.81
CA ASP A 211 11.49 17.05 -13.00
C ASP A 211 12.57 16.40 -13.87
N GLY A 212 12.39 15.14 -14.27
CA GLY A 212 13.36 14.38 -15.07
C GLY A 212 14.68 14.08 -14.32
N VAL A 213 14.67 14.16 -12.99
CA VAL A 213 15.85 13.92 -12.16
C VAL A 213 16.11 12.42 -12.08
N PRO A 214 17.31 11.95 -12.50
CA PRO A 214 17.67 10.53 -12.43
C PRO A 214 17.61 10.00 -10.99
N VAL A 215 17.20 8.74 -10.85
CA VAL A 215 17.18 8.07 -9.53
C VAL A 215 18.61 7.87 -9.03
N PRO A 216 18.96 8.38 -7.84
CA PRO A 216 20.30 8.20 -7.30
C PRO A 216 20.51 6.75 -6.84
N GLU A 217 21.71 6.24 -7.09
CA GLU A 217 22.12 4.97 -6.51
C GLU A 217 22.33 5.13 -4.99
N ARG A 218 21.73 4.23 -4.21
CA ARG A 218 21.87 4.23 -2.75
C ARG A 218 23.02 3.31 -2.34
N SER A 219 23.97 3.85 -1.61
CA SER A 219 25.06 3.07 -1.02
C SER A 219 24.55 2.03 -0.01
N ALA A 220 25.39 1.04 0.28
CA ALA A 220 25.08 0.05 1.31
C ALA A 220 24.87 0.71 2.69
N LEU A 221 25.68 1.72 3.02
CA LEU A 221 25.58 2.45 4.29
C LEU A 221 24.29 3.26 4.40
N GLU A 222 23.88 3.97 3.34
CA GLU A 222 22.58 4.68 3.35
C GLU A 222 21.41 3.73 3.58
N ARG A 223 21.48 2.51 3.03
CA ARG A 223 20.42 1.50 3.23
C ARG A 223 20.42 0.93 4.65
N ILE A 224 21.58 0.76 5.28
CA ILE A 224 21.69 0.35 6.69
C ILE A 224 21.15 1.46 7.60
N GLU A 225 21.49 2.73 7.33
CA GLU A 225 20.98 3.87 8.09
C GLU A 225 19.44 3.98 8.01
N ALA A 226 18.88 3.89 6.81
CA ALA A 226 17.42 3.88 6.63
C ALA A 226 16.73 2.69 7.32
N LEU A 227 17.40 1.51 7.35
CA LEU A 227 16.90 0.38 8.13
C LEU A 227 16.94 0.67 9.64
N ARG A 228 18.00 1.27 10.13
CA ARG A 228 18.15 1.67 11.53
C ARG A 228 17.04 2.62 11.96
N GLU A 229 16.78 3.66 11.16
CA GLU A 229 15.66 4.58 11.38
C GLU A 229 14.32 3.86 11.41
N HIS A 230 14.05 3.00 10.42
CA HIS A 230 12.80 2.24 10.34
C HIS A 230 12.58 1.33 11.57
N LEU A 231 13.63 0.66 12.04
CA LEU A 231 13.54 -0.21 13.23
C LEU A 231 13.38 0.61 14.52
N THR A 232 13.95 1.80 14.59
CA THR A 232 13.80 2.72 15.72
C THR A 232 12.33 3.18 15.81
N LEU A 233 11.77 3.67 14.70
CA LEU A 233 10.36 4.05 14.62
C LEU A 233 9.42 2.87 14.94
N LEU A 234 9.75 1.68 14.45
CA LEU A 234 8.98 0.47 14.78
C LEU A 234 9.00 0.18 16.29
N HIS A 235 10.17 0.32 16.94
CA HIS A 235 10.32 0.08 18.38
C HIS A 235 9.53 1.10 19.21
N GLU A 236 9.53 2.36 18.80
CA GLU A 236 8.80 3.45 19.48
C GLU A 236 7.29 3.30 19.37
N THR A 237 6.79 2.83 18.22
CA THR A 237 5.35 2.69 17.96
C THR A 237 4.80 1.31 18.30
N GLN A 238 5.62 0.26 18.21
CA GLN A 238 5.20 -1.13 18.45
C GLN A 238 6.31 -1.90 19.19
N PRO A 239 6.13 -2.23 20.47
CA PRO A 239 7.17 -2.92 21.24
C PRO A 239 7.50 -4.33 20.75
N PHE A 240 6.65 -4.91 19.88
CA PHE A 240 6.86 -6.27 19.35
C PHE A 240 7.65 -6.26 18.05
N MET A 241 8.96 -6.51 18.15
CA MET A 241 9.93 -6.41 17.06
C MET A 241 9.88 -7.51 15.98
N ALA A 242 8.94 -8.45 16.03
CA ALA A 242 8.90 -9.55 15.04
C ALA A 242 8.76 -9.08 13.57
N ARG A 243 8.09 -7.95 13.33
CA ARG A 243 7.99 -7.34 12.00
C ARG A 243 9.36 -6.85 11.49
N GLY A 244 10.24 -6.43 12.39
CA GLY A 244 11.61 -6.00 12.06
C GLY A 244 12.41 -7.03 11.26
N ARG A 245 12.15 -8.33 11.45
CA ARG A 245 12.79 -9.42 10.68
C ARG A 245 12.49 -9.32 9.18
N ALA A 246 11.23 -9.10 8.84
CA ALA A 246 10.81 -8.96 7.43
C ALA A 246 11.37 -7.67 6.84
N PHE A 247 11.25 -6.54 7.55
CA PHE A 247 11.76 -5.26 7.10
C PHE A 247 13.27 -5.30 6.87
N SER A 248 14.04 -5.79 7.85
CA SER A 248 15.49 -5.94 7.71
C SER A 248 15.87 -6.80 6.50
N SER A 249 15.15 -7.89 6.28
CA SER A 249 15.42 -8.77 5.13
C SER A 249 15.27 -8.05 3.78
N TRP A 250 14.36 -7.08 3.67
CA TRP A 250 14.17 -6.29 2.46
C TRP A 250 15.29 -5.29 2.23
N TYR A 251 15.70 -4.54 3.27
CA TYR A 251 16.80 -3.58 3.19
C TYR A 251 18.14 -4.22 2.89
N LEU A 252 18.40 -5.39 3.50
CA LEU A 252 19.66 -6.13 3.35
C LEU A 252 19.78 -6.87 2.00
N LYS A 253 18.70 -7.00 1.23
CA LYS A 253 18.70 -7.72 -0.05
C LYS A 253 19.65 -7.02 -1.04
N GLY A 254 20.63 -7.79 -1.59
CA GLY A 254 21.58 -7.29 -2.60
C GLY A 254 22.79 -6.54 -2.02
N LEU A 255 22.90 -6.39 -0.70
CA LEU A 255 24.11 -5.89 -0.07
C LEU A 255 25.21 -6.97 -0.06
N PRO A 256 26.51 -6.59 0.06
CA PRO A 256 27.58 -7.53 0.35
C PRO A 256 27.20 -8.41 1.56
N HIS A 257 27.52 -9.68 1.51
CA HIS A 257 27.20 -10.67 2.57
C HIS A 257 25.72 -10.77 2.98
N ALA A 258 24.78 -10.29 2.16
CA ALA A 258 23.34 -10.22 2.44
C ALA A 258 22.73 -11.53 2.93
N ALA A 259 23.22 -12.70 2.46
CA ALA A 259 22.70 -13.99 2.88
C ALA A 259 23.02 -14.28 4.36
N ALA A 260 24.24 -13.96 4.80
CA ALA A 260 24.67 -14.12 6.19
C ALA A 260 23.89 -13.18 7.12
N TRP A 261 23.80 -11.88 6.77
CA TRP A 261 23.04 -10.88 7.53
C TRP A 261 21.58 -11.24 7.65
N ARG A 262 20.91 -11.64 6.56
CA ARG A 262 19.51 -12.08 6.60
C ARG A 262 19.31 -13.35 7.43
N GLY A 263 20.26 -14.28 7.42
CA GLY A 263 20.24 -15.49 8.27
C GLY A 263 20.30 -15.15 9.77
N ARG A 264 21.01 -14.09 10.14
CA ARG A 264 21.11 -13.63 11.53
C ARG A 264 19.90 -12.79 11.93
N VAL A 265 19.45 -11.87 11.08
CA VAL A 265 18.34 -10.94 11.39
C VAL A 265 17.02 -11.66 11.69
N VAL A 266 16.76 -12.83 11.09
CA VAL A 266 15.54 -13.60 11.36
C VAL A 266 15.54 -14.25 12.75
N GLN A 267 16.67 -14.24 13.45
CA GLN A 267 16.79 -14.72 14.83
C GLN A 267 16.61 -13.59 15.85
N CYS A 268 16.76 -12.32 15.45
CA CYS A 268 16.61 -11.17 16.36
C CYS A 268 15.18 -11.12 16.92
N THR A 269 15.07 -10.84 18.22
CA THR A 269 13.80 -10.73 18.94
C THR A 269 13.62 -9.41 19.65
N THR A 270 14.72 -8.71 19.97
CA THR A 270 14.71 -7.42 20.65
C THR A 270 15.30 -6.33 19.77
N TYR A 271 15.00 -5.08 20.10
CA TYR A 271 15.54 -3.91 19.41
C TYR A 271 17.08 -3.88 19.47
N GLU A 272 17.64 -4.18 20.65
CA GLU A 272 19.09 -4.19 20.91
C GLU A 272 19.80 -5.21 20.03
N GLU A 273 19.21 -6.41 19.82
CA GLU A 273 19.77 -7.44 18.94
C GLU A 273 19.82 -6.96 17.47
N PHE A 274 18.78 -6.25 17.01
CA PHE A 274 18.80 -5.64 15.68
C PHE A 274 19.88 -4.57 15.57
N MET A 275 19.98 -3.66 16.54
CA MET A 275 20.95 -2.58 16.51
C MET A 275 22.39 -3.10 16.53
N ALA A 276 22.71 -4.06 17.41
CA ALA A 276 24.02 -4.69 17.45
C ALA A 276 24.40 -5.35 16.11
N LEU A 277 23.46 -6.01 15.46
CA LEU A 277 23.69 -6.61 14.14
C LEU A 277 23.94 -5.55 13.06
N LEU A 278 23.23 -4.42 13.11
CA LEU A 278 23.45 -3.33 12.16
C LEU A 278 24.82 -2.64 12.40
N ASP A 279 25.26 -2.49 13.65
CA ASP A 279 26.58 -1.94 13.98
C ASP A 279 27.70 -2.81 13.40
N GLU A 280 27.56 -4.15 13.49
CA GLU A 280 28.52 -5.07 12.88
C GLU A 280 28.51 -4.98 11.34
N ALA A 281 27.29 -4.94 10.73
CA ALA A 281 27.15 -4.83 9.28
C ALA A 281 27.75 -3.52 8.75
N GLU A 282 27.54 -2.41 9.46
CA GLU A 282 28.08 -1.09 9.13
C GLU A 282 29.61 -1.09 9.21
N ALA A 283 30.18 -1.66 10.28
CA ALA A 283 31.62 -1.79 10.43
C ALA A 283 32.26 -2.63 9.31
N GLU A 284 31.65 -3.75 8.93
CA GLU A 284 32.11 -4.60 7.84
C GLU A 284 32.07 -3.89 6.48
N LEU A 285 30.97 -3.17 6.20
CA LEU A 285 30.81 -2.40 4.96
C LEU A 285 31.77 -1.20 4.88
N ALA A 286 32.12 -0.59 6.01
CA ALA A 286 33.05 0.54 6.05
C ALA A 286 34.52 0.14 5.77
N VAL A 287 34.88 -1.11 6.04
CA VAL A 287 36.26 -1.62 5.78
C VAL A 287 36.50 -1.90 4.28
N GLY A 288 35.43 -2.02 3.47
CA GLY A 288 35.49 -2.30 2.02
C GLY A 288 35.87 -3.75 1.70
N PRO A 289 35.64 -4.20 0.45
CA PRO A 289 35.95 -5.57 0.03
C PRO A 289 37.44 -5.90 -0.10
N ASP A 290 38.36 -4.97 0.12
CA ASP A 290 39.79 -5.12 -0.12
C ASP A 290 40.61 -5.58 1.10
N ALA A 291 39.99 -5.89 2.26
CA ALA A 291 40.75 -6.33 3.45
C ALA A 291 41.14 -7.82 3.42
N ASP A 292 40.52 -8.64 2.57
CA ASP A 292 40.92 -10.02 2.33
C ASP A 292 41.47 -10.19 0.91
N GLY A 293 42.73 -9.88 0.73
CA GLY A 293 43.50 -10.12 -0.50
C GLY A 293 43.55 -11.61 -0.85
N ARG A 294 42.55 -12.07 -1.67
CA ARG A 294 42.68 -13.27 -2.54
C ARG A 294 41.86 -13.09 -3.80
#